data_5f1e6b7091b2a92d5740f52ee03faebc
#
_entry.id   5f1e6b7091b2a92d5740f52ee03faebc
#
_cell.length_a   1.000
_cell.length_b   1.000
_cell.length_c   1.000
_cell.angle_alpha   90.00
_cell.angle_beta   90.00
_cell.angle_gamma   90.00
#
_symmetry.space_group_name_H-M   'P 1'
#
loop_
_entity.id
_entity.type
_entity.pdbx_description
1 polymer ?
#
loop_
_entity_poly.entity_id
_entity_poly.type
_entity_poly.pdbx_seq_one_letter_code
_entity_poly.pdbx_strand_id
1 'polypeptide(L)'
;MSRLQKLLGVGKGYLERLPPVDVHKLLRIVLMNLPYIVIFYVGNKLAWLYQYCVGDSMIERLMVLVLNFQMAFSRILPSMHKNELLVGITGAVAVKLLVYMKGKNAKKFRQGVEYGSARWGTAKDIAPFIDPVFENNILLTMTERLTMNGRPKNPKFARNKNVIVIGGSGSGKTRFYVKPNLMQMGKYISYVVTDPKGTIIIECGKMLVRHGYKVKVLNTINFSKSMHYNPFHYIHSEKDILKLVNTIMVNTKGEGEKSSEDFWTKAERLLYCALIGYIWYEAPEEEQNFATLLEFINASETREDDETFKNAVDMLFEELEKEEPEHFAVRQYKKYKLAAGKTAKSILISCGARLAPFDIAELREIMSYDEMELDMVGDQRTALFITVSYTH
;
A
#
# COMPACT_ATOMS: atom_id res chain seq x y z
N MET A 1 10.07 1.20 -82.73
CA MET A 1 10.39 1.07 -81.27
C MET A 1 9.87 -0.26 -80.79
N SER A 2 10.77 -1.19 -80.43
CA SER A 2 10.42 -2.57 -80.07
C SER A 2 9.72 -2.67 -78.73
N ARG A 3 8.82 -3.66 -78.55
CA ARG A 3 8.13 -3.96 -77.26
C ARG A 3 9.08 -4.07 -76.07
N LEU A 4 10.33 -4.46 -76.33
CA LEU A 4 11.40 -4.56 -75.31
C LEU A 4 11.83 -3.19 -74.73
N GLN A 5 11.86 -2.13 -75.54
CA GLN A 5 12.22 -0.78 -75.08
C GLN A 5 11.12 -0.15 -74.25
N LYS A 6 9.84 -0.49 -74.51
CA LYS A 6 8.72 -0.08 -73.60
C LYS A 6 8.73 -0.77 -72.25
N LEU A 7 9.08 -2.07 -72.22
CA LEU A 7 9.19 -2.84 -70.98
C LEU A 7 10.38 -2.36 -70.11
N LEU A 8 11.52 -2.02 -70.73
CA LEU A 8 12.69 -1.46 -70.00
C LEU A 8 12.44 -0.04 -69.46
N GLY A 9 11.63 0.77 -70.19
CA GLY A 9 11.24 2.11 -69.72
C GLY A 9 10.28 2.08 -68.52
N VAL A 10 9.35 1.12 -68.54
CA VAL A 10 8.43 0.91 -67.40
C VAL A 10 9.18 0.38 -66.19
N GLY A 11 10.17 -0.49 -66.33
CA GLY A 11 11.02 -1.02 -65.30
C GLY A 11 11.88 0.05 -64.55
N LYS A 12 12.44 1.01 -65.38
CA LYS A 12 13.20 2.12 -64.81
C LYS A 12 12.35 3.05 -63.92
N GLY A 13 11.13 3.38 -64.37
CA GLY A 13 10.22 4.25 -63.59
C GLY A 13 9.70 3.64 -62.28
N TYR A 14 9.68 2.29 -62.18
CA TYR A 14 9.38 1.60 -60.91
C TYR A 14 10.57 1.54 -59.98
N LEU A 15 11.80 1.42 -60.49
CA LEU A 15 13.02 1.42 -59.68
C LEU A 15 13.33 2.80 -59.04
N GLU A 16 12.98 3.90 -59.72
CA GLU A 16 13.15 5.26 -59.22
C GLU A 16 12.14 5.65 -58.12
N ARG A 17 11.07 4.87 -57.93
CA ARG A 17 10.05 5.10 -56.85
C ARG A 17 10.31 4.31 -55.56
N LEU A 18 11.34 3.47 -55.55
CA LEU A 18 11.69 2.75 -54.32
C LEU A 18 12.49 3.70 -53.40
N PRO A 19 12.15 3.77 -52.12
CA PRO A 19 12.93 4.57 -51.20
C PRO A 19 14.38 4.08 -51.17
N PRO A 20 15.37 4.98 -50.99
CA PRO A 20 16.77 4.59 -50.97
C PRO A 20 16.98 3.51 -49.92
N VAL A 21 17.47 2.35 -50.36
CA VAL A 21 17.76 1.23 -49.50
C VAL A 21 18.95 1.61 -48.59
N ASP A 22 18.67 1.74 -47.29
CA ASP A 22 19.71 1.96 -46.29
C ASP A 22 20.60 0.71 -46.23
N VAL A 23 21.75 0.78 -46.94
CA VAL A 23 22.73 -0.31 -47.07
C VAL A 23 23.21 -0.78 -45.66
N HIS A 24 23.35 0.15 -44.70
CA HIS A 24 23.76 -0.19 -43.36
C HIS A 24 22.68 -0.98 -42.61
N LYS A 25 21.42 -0.66 -42.84
CA LYS A 25 20.28 -1.40 -42.28
C LYS A 25 20.18 -2.80 -42.87
N LEU A 26 20.39 -2.91 -44.20
CA LEU A 26 20.37 -4.21 -44.88
C LEU A 26 21.53 -5.09 -44.45
N LEU A 27 22.76 -4.54 -44.39
CA LEU A 27 23.93 -5.26 -43.90
C LEU A 27 23.75 -5.76 -42.47
N ARG A 28 23.15 -4.95 -41.61
CA ARG A 28 22.86 -5.34 -40.21
C ARG A 28 21.84 -6.48 -40.14
N ILE A 29 20.81 -6.48 -41.01
CA ILE A 29 19.82 -7.55 -41.08
C ILE A 29 20.49 -8.86 -41.55
N VAL A 30 21.34 -8.79 -42.56
CA VAL A 30 22.06 -9.95 -43.12
C VAL A 30 23.01 -10.52 -42.05
N LEU A 31 23.81 -9.69 -41.41
CA LEU A 31 24.74 -10.11 -40.32
C LEU A 31 24.01 -10.75 -39.14
N MET A 32 22.88 -10.20 -38.72
CA MET A 32 22.09 -10.76 -37.61
C MET A 32 21.45 -12.11 -37.96
N ASN A 33 21.18 -12.38 -39.25
CA ASN A 33 20.58 -13.64 -39.70
C ASN A 33 21.63 -14.63 -40.25
N LEU A 34 22.90 -14.25 -40.38
CA LEU A 34 23.98 -15.08 -40.89
C LEU A 34 24.04 -16.49 -40.28
N PRO A 35 23.93 -16.67 -38.95
CA PRO A 35 23.93 -18.01 -38.35
C PRO A 35 22.79 -18.92 -38.88
N TYR A 36 21.62 -18.34 -39.09
CA TYR A 36 20.45 -19.10 -39.59
C TYR A 36 20.58 -19.43 -41.07
N ILE A 37 21.24 -18.55 -41.87
CA ILE A 37 21.56 -18.82 -43.27
C ILE A 37 22.56 -19.97 -43.36
N VAL A 38 23.57 -20.02 -42.47
CA VAL A 38 24.51 -21.13 -42.41
C VAL A 38 23.82 -22.44 -42.08
N ILE A 39 22.93 -22.42 -41.07
CA ILE A 39 22.15 -23.61 -40.65
C ILE A 39 21.26 -24.10 -41.82
N PHE A 40 20.57 -23.18 -42.51
CA PHE A 40 19.81 -23.50 -43.71
C PHE A 40 20.70 -24.20 -44.74
N TYR A 41 21.87 -23.62 -45.04
CA TYR A 41 22.79 -24.16 -46.04
C TYR A 41 23.28 -25.56 -45.65
N VAL A 42 23.72 -25.74 -44.45
CA VAL A 42 24.18 -27.05 -43.93
C VAL A 42 23.05 -28.08 -43.96
N GLY A 43 21.86 -27.72 -43.46
CA GLY A 43 20.68 -28.60 -43.50
C GLY A 43 20.28 -29.04 -44.89
N ASN A 44 20.28 -28.11 -45.87
CA ASN A 44 20.01 -28.41 -47.26
C ASN A 44 21.05 -29.39 -47.86
N LYS A 45 22.32 -29.18 -47.56
CA LYS A 45 23.41 -30.05 -48.03
C LYS A 45 23.36 -31.45 -47.43
N LEU A 46 23.06 -31.55 -46.16
CA LEU A 46 22.91 -32.85 -45.51
C LEU A 46 21.68 -33.62 -46.02
N ALA A 47 20.57 -32.92 -46.26
CA ALA A 47 19.37 -33.50 -46.84
C ALA A 47 19.63 -34.03 -48.24
N TRP A 48 20.42 -33.29 -49.07
CA TRP A 48 20.84 -33.73 -50.40
C TRP A 48 21.71 -35.00 -50.30
N LEU A 49 22.72 -35.03 -49.42
CA LEU A 49 23.59 -36.19 -49.27
C LEU A 49 22.83 -37.44 -48.75
N TYR A 50 21.86 -37.25 -47.85
CA TYR A 50 21.05 -38.30 -47.25
C TYR A 50 20.30 -39.16 -48.33
N GLN A 51 19.92 -38.57 -49.45
CA GLN A 51 19.27 -39.29 -50.55
C GLN A 51 20.17 -40.34 -51.22
N TYR A 52 21.49 -40.16 -51.14
CA TYR A 52 22.50 -41.05 -51.68
C TYR A 52 23.06 -42.02 -50.68
N CYS A 53 22.64 -41.94 -49.40
CA CYS A 53 23.06 -42.89 -48.37
C CYS A 53 22.26 -44.20 -48.49
N VAL A 54 22.96 -45.30 -48.78
CA VAL A 54 22.38 -46.62 -48.85
C VAL A 54 22.53 -47.33 -47.52
N GLY A 55 21.43 -47.96 -47.02
CA GLY A 55 21.40 -48.70 -45.77
C GLY A 55 20.00 -49.22 -45.51
N ASP A 56 19.89 -50.38 -44.84
CA ASP A 56 18.62 -51.03 -44.54
C ASP A 56 17.91 -50.44 -43.33
N SER A 57 18.68 -49.78 -42.44
CA SER A 57 18.17 -49.08 -41.29
C SER A 57 18.45 -47.56 -41.32
N MET A 58 17.64 -46.79 -40.61
CA MET A 58 17.82 -45.33 -40.48
C MET A 58 19.19 -44.98 -39.84
N ILE A 59 19.65 -45.85 -38.91
CA ILE A 59 20.92 -45.67 -38.21
C ILE A 59 22.09 -45.83 -39.19
N GLU A 60 22.04 -46.86 -40.05
CA GLU A 60 23.08 -47.10 -41.06
C GLU A 60 23.18 -45.97 -42.03
N ARG A 61 22.06 -45.43 -42.53
CA ARG A 61 22.04 -44.23 -43.38
C ARG A 61 22.64 -43.03 -42.75
N LEU A 62 22.37 -42.81 -41.43
CA LEU A 62 22.98 -41.73 -40.66
C LEU A 62 24.49 -41.94 -40.52
N MET A 63 24.97 -43.18 -40.27
CA MET A 63 26.40 -43.47 -40.21
C MET A 63 27.09 -43.19 -41.56
N VAL A 64 26.50 -43.63 -42.68
CA VAL A 64 27.03 -43.37 -44.00
C VAL A 64 27.07 -41.88 -44.30
N LEU A 65 26.05 -41.12 -43.85
CA LEU A 65 26.02 -39.66 -43.99
C LEU A 65 27.14 -38.98 -43.19
N VAL A 66 27.40 -39.42 -41.96
CA VAL A 66 28.49 -38.88 -41.13
C VAL A 66 29.85 -39.17 -41.71
N LEU A 67 30.07 -40.41 -42.19
CA LEU A 67 31.34 -40.83 -42.81
C LEU A 67 31.63 -40.11 -44.08
N ASN A 68 30.60 -39.74 -44.86
CA ASN A 68 30.73 -39.06 -46.15
C ASN A 68 30.39 -37.57 -46.06
N PHE A 69 30.44 -36.96 -44.86
CA PHE A 69 30.05 -35.56 -44.62
C PHE A 69 30.72 -34.57 -45.59
N GLN A 70 31.98 -34.80 -45.97
CA GLN A 70 32.71 -33.93 -46.88
C GLN A 70 32.07 -33.89 -48.27
N MET A 71 31.45 -34.99 -48.72
CA MET A 71 30.79 -35.04 -50.05
C MET A 71 29.56 -34.12 -50.12
N ALA A 72 28.91 -33.78 -48.99
CA ALA A 72 27.79 -32.85 -48.97
C ALA A 72 28.18 -31.47 -49.55
N PHE A 73 29.43 -31.07 -49.38
CA PHE A 73 29.96 -29.76 -49.77
C PHE A 73 30.74 -29.78 -51.06
N SER A 74 30.75 -30.90 -51.81
CA SER A 74 31.42 -31.00 -53.14
C SER A 74 30.85 -29.99 -54.18
N ARG A 75 29.57 -29.61 -54.01
CA ARG A 75 28.95 -28.55 -54.83
C ARG A 75 28.72 -27.34 -53.94
N ILE A 76 29.07 -26.14 -54.38
CA ILE A 76 28.94 -24.90 -53.58
C ILE A 76 27.48 -24.46 -53.48
N LEU A 77 26.69 -24.57 -54.56
CA LEU A 77 25.30 -24.10 -54.59
C LEU A 77 24.36 -25.04 -53.83
N PRO A 78 23.39 -24.51 -53.07
CA PRO A 78 22.38 -25.32 -52.40
C PRO A 78 21.49 -26.01 -53.43
N SER A 79 20.93 -27.15 -53.03
CA SER A 79 19.96 -27.85 -53.88
C SER A 79 18.61 -27.14 -53.89
N MET A 80 17.98 -27.09 -55.06
CA MET A 80 16.65 -26.46 -55.24
C MET A 80 15.50 -27.47 -55.14
N HIS A 81 15.78 -28.71 -54.78
CA HIS A 81 14.75 -29.71 -54.60
C HIS A 81 13.86 -29.39 -53.37
N LYS A 82 12.56 -29.59 -53.51
CA LYS A 82 11.56 -29.24 -52.53
C LYS A 82 11.85 -29.81 -51.12
N ASN A 83 12.21 -31.09 -51.03
CA ASN A 83 12.47 -31.75 -49.76
C ASN A 83 13.72 -31.22 -49.04
N GLU A 84 14.77 -30.94 -49.77
CA GLU A 84 16.04 -30.42 -49.24
C GLU A 84 15.92 -28.95 -48.79
N LEU A 85 15.16 -28.15 -49.55
CA LEU A 85 14.80 -26.78 -49.15
C LEU A 85 13.97 -26.80 -47.88
N LEU A 86 13.00 -27.71 -47.77
CA LEU A 86 12.13 -27.85 -46.60
C LEU A 86 12.92 -28.20 -45.33
N VAL A 87 13.86 -29.16 -45.44
CA VAL A 87 14.74 -29.52 -44.30
C VAL A 87 15.62 -28.37 -43.89
N GLY A 88 16.23 -27.64 -44.83
CA GLY A 88 17.04 -26.48 -44.52
C GLY A 88 16.25 -25.37 -43.82
N ILE A 89 15.06 -25.04 -44.35
CA ILE A 89 14.17 -24.02 -43.78
C ILE A 89 13.72 -24.42 -42.38
N THR A 90 13.24 -25.67 -42.19
CA THR A 90 12.78 -26.15 -40.88
C THR A 90 13.89 -26.10 -39.86
N GLY A 91 15.11 -26.52 -40.20
CA GLY A 91 16.26 -26.43 -39.31
C GLY A 91 16.58 -24.99 -38.92
N ALA A 92 16.61 -24.06 -39.85
CA ALA A 92 16.87 -22.64 -39.59
C ALA A 92 15.79 -22.02 -38.69
N VAL A 93 14.50 -22.31 -38.96
CA VAL A 93 13.37 -21.83 -38.15
C VAL A 93 13.39 -22.42 -36.74
N ALA A 94 13.66 -23.72 -36.62
CA ALA A 94 13.76 -24.39 -35.29
C ALA A 94 14.84 -23.76 -34.43
N VAL A 95 16.04 -23.54 -34.96
CA VAL A 95 17.13 -22.90 -34.20
C VAL A 95 16.81 -21.44 -33.89
N LYS A 96 16.20 -20.70 -34.82
CA LYS A 96 15.76 -19.32 -34.54
C LYS A 96 14.74 -19.27 -33.39
N LEU A 97 13.81 -20.21 -33.37
CA LEU A 97 12.79 -20.33 -32.34
C LEU A 97 13.41 -20.69 -30.96
N LEU A 98 14.37 -21.63 -30.94
CA LEU A 98 15.13 -21.99 -29.74
C LEU A 98 15.92 -20.80 -29.18
N VAL A 99 16.60 -20.05 -30.04
CA VAL A 99 17.34 -18.86 -29.64
C VAL A 99 16.40 -17.78 -29.11
N TYR A 100 15.24 -17.58 -29.76
CA TYR A 100 14.21 -16.66 -29.30
C TYR A 100 13.65 -17.06 -27.92
N MET A 101 13.30 -18.34 -27.73
CA MET A 101 12.81 -18.85 -26.44
C MET A 101 13.87 -18.71 -25.34
N LYS A 102 15.11 -19.08 -25.63
CA LYS A 102 16.24 -18.92 -24.70
C LYS A 102 16.48 -17.46 -24.36
N GLY A 103 16.41 -16.56 -25.31
CA GLY A 103 16.53 -15.11 -25.10
C GLY A 103 15.37 -14.53 -24.29
N LYS A 104 14.12 -15.00 -24.51
CA LYS A 104 12.94 -14.57 -23.75
C LYS A 104 12.99 -15.05 -22.29
N ASN A 105 13.51 -16.26 -22.06
CA ASN A 105 13.60 -16.88 -20.74
C ASN A 105 14.94 -16.64 -20.05
N ALA A 106 15.90 -15.99 -20.71
CA ALA A 106 17.20 -15.68 -20.12
C ALA A 106 17.01 -14.69 -18.96
N LYS A 107 17.25 -15.17 -17.74
CA LYS A 107 17.40 -14.29 -16.57
C LYS A 107 18.55 -13.34 -16.89
N LYS A 108 18.27 -12.04 -16.93
CA LYS A 108 19.30 -11.00 -17.12
C LYS A 108 20.11 -10.87 -15.83
N PHE A 109 21.05 -11.76 -15.62
CA PHE A 109 22.04 -11.61 -14.56
C PHE A 109 23.00 -10.47 -14.97
N ARG A 110 23.10 -9.45 -14.11
CA ARG A 110 24.13 -8.42 -14.24
C ARG A 110 25.37 -8.91 -13.49
N GLN A 111 26.50 -8.94 -14.16
CA GLN A 111 27.77 -9.23 -13.50
C GLN A 111 28.03 -8.16 -12.44
N GLY A 112 28.41 -8.56 -11.22
CA GLY A 112 28.69 -7.66 -10.10
C GLY A 112 27.50 -7.23 -9.24
N VAL A 113 26.29 -7.84 -9.43
CA VAL A 113 25.13 -7.57 -8.58
C VAL A 113 24.70 -8.86 -7.88
N GLU A 114 25.04 -8.99 -6.62
CA GLU A 114 24.83 -10.21 -5.82
C GLU A 114 23.36 -10.49 -5.49
N TYR A 115 22.49 -9.49 -5.49
CA TYR A 115 21.10 -9.58 -4.99
C TYR A 115 20.04 -9.13 -6.01
N GLY A 116 20.05 -9.68 -7.22
CA GLY A 116 18.98 -9.51 -8.19
C GLY A 116 19.24 -8.48 -9.29
N SER A 117 18.20 -8.21 -10.09
CA SER A 117 18.28 -7.32 -11.26
C SER A 117 17.93 -5.85 -10.95
N ALA A 118 17.96 -5.45 -9.69
CA ALA A 118 17.67 -4.08 -9.28
C ALA A 118 18.76 -3.11 -9.79
N ARG A 119 18.32 -1.94 -10.24
CA ARG A 119 19.16 -0.81 -10.63
C ARG A 119 18.55 0.48 -10.16
N TRP A 120 19.35 1.51 -10.02
CA TRP A 120 18.82 2.87 -9.82
C TRP A 120 17.94 3.27 -11.00
N GLY A 121 16.77 3.85 -10.70
CA GLY A 121 15.86 4.37 -11.70
C GLY A 121 16.43 5.60 -12.40
N THR A 122 16.02 5.82 -13.64
CA THR A 122 16.27 7.05 -14.40
C THR A 122 14.99 7.87 -14.46
N ALA A 123 15.08 9.13 -14.87
CA ALA A 123 13.92 10.00 -15.08
C ALA A 123 12.84 9.35 -15.99
N LYS A 124 13.26 8.55 -16.97
CA LYS A 124 12.35 7.80 -17.88
C LYS A 124 11.61 6.67 -17.17
N ASP A 125 12.22 6.06 -16.17
CA ASP A 125 11.59 5.00 -15.37
C ASP A 125 10.53 5.57 -14.42
N ILE A 126 10.73 6.81 -13.96
CA ILE A 126 9.87 7.50 -12.99
C ILE A 126 8.71 8.22 -13.67
N ALA A 127 8.91 8.73 -14.90
CA ALA A 127 7.91 9.51 -15.64
C ALA A 127 6.47 8.94 -15.64
N PRO A 128 6.23 7.60 -15.77
CA PRO A 128 4.89 7.03 -15.72
C PRO A 128 4.19 7.14 -14.35
N PHE A 129 4.94 7.48 -13.30
CA PHE A 129 4.44 7.61 -11.91
C PHE A 129 4.26 9.07 -11.48
N ILE A 130 4.42 10.01 -12.40
CA ILE A 130 4.27 11.45 -12.15
C ILE A 130 2.94 11.90 -12.76
N ASP A 131 2.17 12.71 -12.00
CA ASP A 131 1.00 13.39 -12.54
C ASP A 131 1.45 14.64 -13.31
N PRO A 132 0.87 14.92 -14.50
CA PRO A 132 1.16 16.13 -15.25
C PRO A 132 0.87 17.43 -14.47
N VAL A 133 -0.17 17.41 -13.64
CA VAL A 133 -0.52 18.53 -12.76
C VAL A 133 0.37 18.46 -11.53
N PHE A 134 1.14 19.53 -11.29
CA PHE A 134 2.16 19.56 -10.24
C PHE A 134 1.58 19.28 -8.85
N GLU A 135 0.44 19.89 -8.54
CA GLU A 135 -0.24 19.82 -7.25
C GLU A 135 -0.80 18.41 -6.93
N ASN A 136 -0.92 17.57 -7.92
CA ASN A 136 -1.40 16.18 -7.74
C ASN A 136 -0.27 15.20 -7.39
N ASN A 137 0.89 15.69 -7.01
CA ASN A 137 2.04 14.86 -6.68
C ASN A 137 2.52 15.06 -5.26
N ILE A 138 3.06 14.00 -4.66
CA ILE A 138 3.89 14.05 -3.46
C ILE A 138 5.31 14.41 -3.92
N LEU A 139 5.89 15.45 -3.36
CA LEU A 139 7.28 15.83 -3.61
C LEU A 139 8.20 14.91 -2.80
N LEU A 140 9.06 14.19 -3.50
CA LEU A 140 10.04 13.29 -2.87
C LEU A 140 11.40 13.98 -2.70
N THR A 141 11.83 14.68 -3.75
CA THR A 141 13.07 15.48 -3.77
C THR A 141 12.83 16.76 -4.56
N MET A 142 13.86 17.53 -4.81
CA MET A 142 13.77 18.71 -5.67
C MET A 142 13.33 18.38 -7.10
N THR A 143 13.68 17.22 -7.62
CA THR A 143 13.42 16.79 -9.01
C THR A 143 12.37 15.70 -9.10
N GLU A 144 12.24 14.86 -8.07
CA GLU A 144 11.44 13.65 -8.12
C GLU A 144 10.12 13.79 -7.35
N ARG A 145 9.05 13.28 -7.95
CA ARG A 145 7.70 13.35 -7.40
C ARG A 145 6.90 12.11 -7.75
N LEU A 146 5.86 11.84 -6.99
CA LEU A 146 5.00 10.67 -7.13
C LEU A 146 3.54 11.11 -7.17
N THR A 147 2.81 10.69 -8.22
CA THR A 147 1.37 10.98 -8.32
C THR A 147 0.58 10.47 -7.12
N MET A 148 -0.37 11.25 -6.64
CA MET A 148 -1.35 10.83 -5.63
C MET A 148 -2.49 9.98 -6.19
N ASN A 149 -2.62 9.89 -7.52
CA ASN A 149 -3.65 9.06 -8.14
C ASN A 149 -3.45 7.57 -7.78
N GLY A 150 -4.34 7.05 -6.95
CA GLY A 150 -4.35 5.64 -6.52
C GLY A 150 -4.87 4.67 -7.58
N ARG A 151 -5.60 5.16 -8.60
CA ARG A 151 -6.24 4.35 -9.65
C ARG A 151 -5.86 4.85 -11.04
N PRO A 152 -4.59 4.68 -11.47
CA PRO A 152 -4.18 5.05 -12.82
C PRO A 152 -4.89 4.18 -13.87
N LYS A 153 -5.04 4.70 -15.10
CA LYS A 153 -5.66 3.95 -16.21
C LYS A 153 -4.99 2.58 -16.46
N ASN A 154 -3.68 2.50 -16.27
CA ASN A 154 -2.94 1.24 -16.36
C ASN A 154 -2.55 0.79 -14.93
N PRO A 155 -3.12 -0.32 -14.42
CA PRO A 155 -2.84 -0.83 -13.06
C PRO A 155 -1.36 -1.14 -12.80
N LYS A 156 -0.57 -1.38 -13.84
CA LYS A 156 0.87 -1.60 -13.74
C LYS A 156 1.59 -0.41 -13.11
N PHE A 157 1.05 0.80 -13.21
CA PHE A 157 1.62 2.02 -12.63
C PHE A 157 1.01 2.40 -11.28
N ALA A 158 0.05 1.62 -10.77
CA ALA A 158 -0.43 1.80 -9.40
C ALA A 158 0.71 1.51 -8.40
N ARG A 159 0.92 2.42 -7.45
CA ARG A 159 1.93 2.30 -6.39
C ARG A 159 1.33 2.70 -5.06
N ASN A 160 1.82 2.09 -4.00
CA ASN A 160 1.59 2.56 -2.64
C ASN A 160 2.15 3.99 -2.50
N LYS A 161 1.44 4.83 -1.76
CA LYS A 161 1.80 6.23 -1.50
C LYS A 161 2.51 6.42 -0.16
N ASN A 162 2.76 5.33 0.57
CA ASN A 162 3.53 5.39 1.80
C ASN A 162 4.98 5.76 1.47
N VAL A 163 5.49 6.79 2.13
CA VAL A 163 6.84 7.30 1.95
C VAL A 163 7.56 7.26 3.28
N ILE A 164 8.74 6.66 3.32
CA ILE A 164 9.65 6.74 4.46
C ILE A 164 10.79 7.69 4.13
N VAL A 165 11.04 8.65 5.03
CA VAL A 165 12.13 9.63 4.92
C VAL A 165 13.14 9.37 6.02
N ILE A 166 14.33 8.89 5.67
CA ILE A 166 15.38 8.53 6.61
C ILE A 166 16.45 9.63 6.64
N GLY A 167 16.81 10.05 7.83
CA GLY A 167 17.87 11.06 8.02
C GLY A 167 18.12 11.33 9.51
N GLY A 168 19.34 11.69 9.87
CA GLY A 168 19.72 12.07 11.22
C GLY A 168 19.05 13.36 11.70
N SER A 169 19.30 13.74 12.95
CA SER A 169 18.87 15.05 13.47
C SER A 169 19.50 16.18 12.66
N GLY A 170 18.77 17.23 12.37
CA GLY A 170 19.26 18.36 11.55
C GLY A 170 19.38 18.10 10.05
N SER A 171 19.13 16.90 9.53
CA SER A 171 19.23 16.59 8.09
C SER A 171 18.19 17.28 7.20
N GLY A 172 17.27 18.06 7.78
CA GLY A 172 16.31 18.85 7.04
C GLY A 172 15.03 18.10 6.60
N LYS A 173 14.73 16.92 7.17
CA LYS A 173 13.50 16.15 6.85
C LYS A 173 12.24 17.02 6.84
N THR A 174 12.02 17.79 7.88
CA THR A 174 10.87 18.70 7.97
C THR A 174 10.94 19.80 6.92
N ARG A 175 12.12 20.41 6.72
CA ARG A 175 12.33 21.54 5.80
C ARG A 175 12.19 21.16 4.33
N PHE A 176 12.73 20.00 3.93
CA PHE A 176 12.84 19.63 2.51
C PHE A 176 11.78 18.63 2.05
N TYR A 177 11.09 17.98 2.99
CA TYR A 177 10.01 17.05 2.65
C TYR A 177 8.65 17.48 3.19
N VAL A 178 8.50 17.66 4.52
CA VAL A 178 7.16 17.89 5.12
C VAL A 178 6.59 19.25 4.66
N LYS A 179 7.33 20.34 4.89
CA LYS A 179 6.85 21.69 4.56
C LYS A 179 6.56 21.89 3.09
N PRO A 180 7.43 21.50 2.12
CA PRO A 180 7.10 21.65 0.71
C PRO A 180 5.83 20.91 0.30
N ASN A 181 5.58 19.73 0.87
CA ASN A 181 4.35 18.99 0.60
C ASN A 181 3.10 19.65 1.20
N LEU A 182 3.19 20.24 2.40
CA LEU A 182 2.10 21.02 2.99
C LEU A 182 1.81 22.29 2.19
N MET A 183 2.83 22.88 1.53
CA MET A 183 2.70 24.14 0.81
C MET A 183 2.12 23.98 -0.59
N GLN A 184 2.33 22.84 -1.24
CA GLN A 184 2.03 22.68 -2.67
C GLN A 184 0.84 21.79 -2.99
N MET A 185 0.39 20.92 -2.09
CA MET A 185 -0.66 19.94 -2.43
C MET A 185 -2.03 20.58 -2.69
N GLY A 186 -2.76 19.93 -3.58
CA GLY A 186 -3.97 20.45 -4.20
C GLY A 186 -5.19 20.63 -3.29
N LYS A 187 -6.22 21.21 -3.88
CA LYS A 187 -7.42 21.73 -3.21
C LYS A 187 -8.30 20.71 -2.46
N TYR A 188 -8.07 19.41 -2.67
CA TYR A 188 -8.97 18.34 -2.18
C TYR A 188 -8.30 17.43 -1.16
N ILE A 189 -7.27 17.91 -0.46
CA ILE A 189 -6.50 17.12 0.48
C ILE A 189 -6.66 17.71 1.86
N SER A 190 -6.98 16.84 2.83
CA SER A 190 -6.86 17.14 4.25
C SER A 190 -5.55 16.56 4.77
N TYR A 191 -5.00 17.18 5.81
CA TYR A 191 -3.75 16.77 6.43
C TYR A 191 -3.97 16.31 7.86
N VAL A 192 -3.30 15.24 8.24
CA VAL A 192 -3.08 14.87 9.64
C VAL A 192 -1.58 14.86 9.85
N VAL A 193 -1.09 15.74 10.69
CA VAL A 193 0.34 15.98 10.91
C VAL A 193 0.68 15.77 12.38
N THR A 194 1.54 14.78 12.65
CA THR A 194 2.16 14.65 13.97
C THR A 194 3.32 15.62 14.06
N ASP A 195 3.21 16.65 14.90
CA ASP A 195 4.21 17.73 15.10
C ASP A 195 4.68 17.78 16.56
N PRO A 196 5.58 16.90 17.00
CA PRO A 196 5.98 16.78 18.40
C PRO A 196 6.64 18.04 18.95
N LYS A 197 7.13 18.92 18.11
CA LYS A 197 7.76 20.20 18.51
C LYS A 197 6.82 21.39 18.39
N GLY A 198 5.66 21.23 17.75
CA GLY A 198 4.75 22.32 17.44
C GLY A 198 5.31 23.34 16.44
N THR A 199 6.44 23.04 15.78
CA THR A 199 7.10 23.99 14.89
C THR A 199 6.45 24.05 13.51
N ILE A 200 5.87 22.98 13.05
CA ILE A 200 5.24 22.91 11.72
C ILE A 200 3.99 23.79 11.71
N ILE A 201 3.14 23.67 12.74
CA ILE A 201 1.94 24.49 12.84
C ILE A 201 2.27 25.98 12.96
N ILE A 202 3.29 26.34 13.74
CA ILE A 202 3.72 27.75 13.89
C ILE A 202 4.15 28.33 12.53
N GLU A 203 4.90 27.56 11.75
CA GLU A 203 5.46 28.04 10.48
C GLU A 203 4.47 27.95 9.31
N CYS A 204 3.63 26.92 9.27
CA CYS A 204 2.75 26.63 8.14
C CYS A 204 1.26 26.94 8.42
N GLY A 205 0.82 27.02 9.67
CA GLY A 205 -0.59 27.15 10.02
C GLY A 205 -1.26 28.38 9.40
N LYS A 206 -0.63 29.56 9.49
CA LYS A 206 -1.17 30.78 8.89
C LYS A 206 -1.33 30.71 7.37
N MET A 207 -0.41 30.00 6.70
CA MET A 207 -0.49 29.75 5.26
C MET A 207 -1.68 28.83 4.95
N LEU A 208 -1.86 27.74 5.70
CA LEU A 208 -2.97 26.80 5.52
C LEU A 208 -4.33 27.50 5.71
N VAL A 209 -4.47 28.33 6.74
CA VAL A 209 -5.69 29.14 6.96
C VAL A 209 -5.97 30.05 5.75
N ARG A 210 -4.94 30.72 5.20
CA ARG A 210 -5.08 31.57 4.00
C ARG A 210 -5.50 30.77 2.76
N HIS A 211 -5.13 29.49 2.68
CA HIS A 211 -5.56 28.58 1.62
C HIS A 211 -6.93 27.93 1.89
N GLY A 212 -7.63 28.37 2.93
CA GLY A 212 -8.99 27.91 3.26
C GLY A 212 -9.06 26.58 3.98
N TYR A 213 -7.99 26.19 4.68
CA TYR A 213 -8.01 25.03 5.58
C TYR A 213 -8.61 25.42 6.94
N LYS A 214 -9.46 24.56 7.48
CA LYS A 214 -9.75 24.55 8.91
C LYS A 214 -8.55 23.93 9.63
N VAL A 215 -7.85 24.72 10.44
CA VAL A 215 -6.70 24.25 11.22
C VAL A 215 -7.19 23.81 12.58
N LYS A 216 -6.95 22.54 12.92
CA LYS A 216 -7.30 21.93 14.20
C LYS A 216 -6.04 21.47 14.92
N VAL A 217 -6.03 21.60 16.24
CA VAL A 217 -4.83 21.35 17.06
C VAL A 217 -5.19 20.51 18.28
N LEU A 218 -4.63 19.32 18.37
CA LEU A 218 -4.62 18.52 19.60
C LEU A 218 -3.21 18.60 20.21
N ASN A 219 -3.07 19.23 21.34
CA ASN A 219 -1.78 19.45 22.00
C ASN A 219 -1.77 18.79 23.39
N THR A 220 -1.13 17.63 23.50
CA THR A 220 -1.00 16.90 24.75
C THR A 220 0.24 17.30 25.57
N ILE A 221 1.06 18.23 25.07
CA ILE A 221 2.21 18.78 25.81
C ILE A 221 1.78 20.02 26.59
N ASN A 222 0.93 20.83 26.00
CA ASN A 222 0.39 22.04 26.64
C ASN A 222 -1.12 22.09 26.38
N PHE A 223 -1.90 21.60 27.32
CA PHE A 223 -3.35 21.48 27.19
C PHE A 223 -4.04 22.83 26.98
N SER A 224 -3.54 23.93 27.55
CA SER A 224 -4.11 25.25 27.33
C SER A 224 -4.04 25.76 25.88
N LYS A 225 -3.29 25.08 25.02
CA LYS A 225 -3.16 25.37 23.56
C LYS A 225 -3.80 24.27 22.71
N SER A 226 -4.57 23.40 23.31
CA SER A 226 -5.30 22.34 22.63
C SER A 226 -6.73 22.77 22.37
N MET A 227 -7.30 22.30 21.28
CA MET A 227 -8.75 22.24 21.09
C MET A 227 -9.32 21.08 21.89
N HIS A 228 -10.61 21.18 22.23
CA HIS A 228 -11.32 20.12 22.95
C HIS A 228 -11.59 18.94 22.03
N TYR A 229 -11.47 17.74 22.59
CA TYR A 229 -11.70 16.48 21.90
C TYR A 229 -12.46 15.53 22.81
N ASN A 230 -13.70 15.22 22.46
CA ASN A 230 -14.53 14.29 23.21
C ASN A 230 -14.85 13.05 22.37
N PRO A 231 -14.32 11.86 22.71
CA PRO A 231 -14.62 10.63 22.00
C PRO A 231 -16.09 10.22 22.00
N PHE A 232 -16.89 10.62 23.01
CA PHE A 232 -18.31 10.32 23.05
C PHE A 232 -19.09 10.96 21.90
N HIS A 233 -18.66 12.13 21.43
CA HIS A 233 -19.25 12.82 20.26
C HIS A 233 -19.27 11.95 18.99
N TYR A 234 -18.36 10.98 18.86
CA TYR A 234 -18.23 10.09 17.71
C TYR A 234 -18.93 8.73 17.88
N ILE A 235 -19.72 8.57 18.95
CA ILE A 235 -20.54 7.38 19.16
C ILE A 235 -21.89 7.60 18.46
N HIS A 236 -22.15 6.79 17.43
CA HIS A 236 -23.42 6.81 16.68
C HIS A 236 -24.15 5.48 16.78
N SER A 237 -23.54 4.48 17.38
CA SER A 237 -24.10 3.14 17.52
C SER A 237 -23.42 2.34 18.63
N GLU A 238 -24.08 1.26 19.10
CA GLU A 238 -23.49 0.30 20.03
C GLU A 238 -22.12 -0.25 19.56
N LYS A 239 -21.92 -0.35 18.24
CA LYS A 239 -20.64 -0.78 17.66
C LYS A 239 -19.51 0.21 17.97
N ASP A 240 -19.84 1.50 18.06
CA ASP A 240 -18.86 2.54 18.33
C ASP A 240 -18.49 2.57 19.82
N ILE A 241 -19.45 2.24 20.71
CA ILE A 241 -19.19 1.97 22.12
C ILE A 241 -18.15 0.84 22.25
N LEU A 242 -18.34 -0.27 21.56
CA LEU A 242 -17.40 -1.39 21.56
C LEU A 242 -16.02 -0.99 21.02
N LYS A 243 -15.95 -0.12 20.03
CA LYS A 243 -14.68 0.41 19.48
C LYS A 243 -13.97 1.29 20.51
N LEU A 244 -14.71 2.21 21.16
CA LEU A 244 -14.15 3.09 22.19
C LEU A 244 -13.60 2.27 23.35
N VAL A 245 -14.39 1.33 23.86
CA VAL A 245 -13.94 0.42 24.93
C VAL A 245 -12.70 -0.35 24.53
N ASN A 246 -12.69 -0.93 23.30
CA ASN A 246 -11.51 -1.63 22.82
C ASN A 246 -10.28 -0.73 22.72
N THR A 247 -10.45 0.52 22.31
CA THR A 247 -9.37 1.51 22.24
C THR A 247 -8.81 1.83 23.62
N ILE A 248 -9.66 2.03 24.62
CA ILE A 248 -9.25 2.19 26.02
C ILE A 248 -8.45 0.97 26.46
N MET A 249 -8.99 -0.24 26.29
CA MET A 249 -8.36 -1.48 26.75
C MET A 249 -6.99 -1.74 26.10
N VAL A 250 -6.85 -1.42 24.80
CA VAL A 250 -5.59 -1.66 24.06
C VAL A 250 -4.52 -0.64 24.46
N ASN A 251 -4.90 0.64 24.60
CA ASN A 251 -3.93 1.72 24.83
C ASN A 251 -3.55 1.93 26.30
N THR A 252 -4.27 1.31 27.23
CA THR A 252 -3.98 1.37 28.67
C THR A 252 -3.41 0.08 29.23
N LYS A 253 -2.92 -0.83 28.37
CA LYS A 253 -2.19 -2.03 28.81
C LYS A 253 -0.87 -1.64 29.45
N GLY A 254 -0.56 -2.24 30.62
CA GLY A 254 0.73 -2.11 31.26
C GLY A 254 1.84 -2.79 30.45
N GLU A 255 3.08 -2.31 30.57
CA GLU A 255 4.26 -2.96 29.99
C GLU A 255 4.41 -4.37 30.60
N GLY A 256 4.28 -5.41 29.76
CA GLY A 256 4.41 -6.81 30.18
C GLY A 256 3.12 -7.62 30.27
N GLU A 257 1.95 -7.04 30.13
CA GLU A 257 0.71 -7.79 30.00
C GLU A 257 0.73 -8.62 28.71
N LYS A 258 0.83 -9.96 28.87
CA LYS A 258 0.72 -10.89 27.73
C LYS A 258 -0.64 -10.73 27.05
N SER A 259 -0.69 -10.87 25.75
CA SER A 259 -1.87 -10.70 24.89
C SER A 259 -3.01 -11.72 25.08
N SER A 260 -3.02 -12.49 26.16
CA SER A 260 -4.14 -13.37 26.46
C SER A 260 -5.31 -12.55 27.01
N GLU A 261 -6.46 -12.62 26.34
CA GLU A 261 -7.71 -12.11 26.92
C GLU A 261 -8.02 -12.92 28.20
N ASP A 262 -7.61 -12.38 29.32
CA ASP A 262 -7.87 -12.93 30.64
C ASP A 262 -9.32 -12.60 31.08
N PHE A 263 -9.82 -13.38 32.02
CA PHE A 263 -11.14 -13.17 32.64
C PHE A 263 -11.33 -11.69 33.08
N TRP A 264 -10.31 -11.09 33.69
CA TRP A 264 -10.32 -9.70 34.17
C TRP A 264 -10.56 -8.70 33.07
N THR A 265 -9.84 -8.82 31.93
CA THR A 265 -9.99 -7.97 30.74
C THR A 265 -11.41 -8.05 30.17
N LYS A 266 -12.02 -9.24 30.17
CA LYS A 266 -13.39 -9.42 29.69
C LYS A 266 -14.41 -8.77 30.63
N ALA A 267 -14.21 -8.89 31.95
CA ALA A 267 -15.09 -8.30 32.92
C ALA A 267 -15.00 -6.76 32.94
N GLU A 268 -13.78 -6.20 32.87
CA GLU A 268 -13.57 -4.75 32.68
C GLU A 268 -14.30 -4.23 31.44
N ARG A 269 -14.18 -4.95 30.31
CA ARG A 269 -14.88 -4.59 29.07
C ARG A 269 -16.39 -4.54 29.25
N LEU A 270 -16.98 -5.49 29.96
CA LEU A 270 -18.42 -5.50 30.24
C LEU A 270 -18.84 -4.27 31.07
N LEU A 271 -18.06 -3.92 32.08
CA LEU A 271 -18.34 -2.75 32.90
C LEU A 271 -18.23 -1.47 32.06
N TYR A 272 -17.15 -1.26 31.31
CA TYR A 272 -17.03 -0.10 30.44
C TYR A 272 -18.14 -0.01 29.41
N CYS A 273 -18.53 -1.13 28.78
CA CYS A 273 -19.66 -1.14 27.84
C CYS A 273 -20.98 -0.77 28.50
N ALA A 274 -21.18 -1.19 29.76
CA ALA A 274 -22.37 -0.83 30.52
C ALA A 274 -22.40 0.67 30.85
N LEU A 275 -21.31 1.19 31.43
CA LEU A 275 -21.25 2.58 31.89
C LEU A 275 -21.24 3.57 30.71
N ILE A 276 -20.41 3.34 29.70
CA ILE A 276 -20.39 4.19 28.49
C ILE A 276 -21.72 4.10 27.75
N GLY A 277 -22.31 2.91 27.67
CA GLY A 277 -23.64 2.73 27.08
C GLY A 277 -24.71 3.51 27.83
N TYR A 278 -24.73 3.46 29.16
CA TYR A 278 -25.67 4.23 29.96
C TYR A 278 -25.50 5.73 29.74
N ILE A 279 -24.26 6.24 29.83
CA ILE A 279 -23.97 7.67 29.64
C ILE A 279 -24.38 8.13 28.22
N TRP A 280 -24.14 7.34 27.21
CA TRP A 280 -24.46 7.71 25.83
C TRP A 280 -25.97 7.74 25.54
N TYR A 281 -26.74 6.81 26.15
CA TYR A 281 -28.19 6.74 25.91
C TYR A 281 -28.99 7.69 26.81
N GLU A 282 -28.61 7.75 28.10
CA GLU A 282 -29.48 8.33 29.14
C GLU A 282 -28.99 9.70 29.63
N ALA A 283 -27.67 9.99 29.52
CA ALA A 283 -27.14 11.26 30.02
C ALA A 283 -27.34 12.40 29.01
N PRO A 284 -27.57 13.65 29.46
CA PRO A 284 -27.56 14.81 28.59
C PRO A 284 -26.21 15.00 27.90
N GLU A 285 -26.19 15.69 26.77
CA GLU A 285 -25.00 15.83 25.90
C GLU A 285 -23.78 16.40 26.67
N GLU A 286 -24.00 17.33 27.59
CA GLU A 286 -22.95 17.94 28.38
C GLU A 286 -22.25 16.95 29.33
N GLU A 287 -22.94 15.87 29.72
CA GLU A 287 -22.44 14.82 30.59
C GLU A 287 -21.89 13.61 29.85
N GLN A 288 -22.04 13.56 28.53
CA GLN A 288 -21.47 12.49 27.71
C GLN A 288 -19.96 12.66 27.52
N ASN A 289 -19.18 12.38 28.56
CA ASN A 289 -17.74 12.57 28.55
C ASN A 289 -17.02 11.64 29.56
N PHE A 290 -15.68 11.70 29.57
CA PHE A 290 -14.86 10.87 30.48
C PHE A 290 -14.93 11.30 31.95
N ALA A 291 -15.27 12.55 32.26
CA ALA A 291 -15.43 12.98 33.65
C ALA A 291 -16.61 12.23 34.27
N THR A 292 -17.75 12.18 33.59
CA THR A 292 -18.92 11.42 34.02
C THR A 292 -18.62 9.91 34.12
N LEU A 293 -17.86 9.35 33.20
CA LEU A 293 -17.44 7.94 33.31
C LEU A 293 -16.62 7.67 34.57
N LEU A 294 -15.70 8.56 34.93
CA LEU A 294 -14.93 8.46 36.18
C LEU A 294 -15.83 8.57 37.43
N GLU A 295 -16.80 9.48 37.41
CA GLU A 295 -17.78 9.61 38.49
C GLU A 295 -18.61 8.34 38.67
N PHE A 296 -19.05 7.70 37.58
CA PHE A 296 -19.75 6.42 37.63
C PHE A 296 -18.88 5.31 38.22
N ILE A 297 -17.60 5.22 37.84
CA ILE A 297 -16.68 4.24 38.42
C ILE A 297 -16.47 4.51 39.93
N ASN A 298 -16.30 5.74 40.31
CA ASN A 298 -16.12 6.12 41.71
C ASN A 298 -17.38 5.87 42.55
N ALA A 299 -18.57 6.09 41.95
CA ALA A 299 -19.85 5.82 42.60
C ALA A 299 -20.23 4.32 42.62
N SER A 300 -19.50 3.48 41.88
CA SER A 300 -19.71 2.02 41.81
C SER A 300 -19.06 1.28 43.03
N GLU A 301 -19.06 1.85 44.22
CA GLU A 301 -18.50 1.20 45.39
C GLU A 301 -19.12 -0.17 45.64
N THR A 302 -18.30 -1.15 46.03
CA THR A 302 -18.73 -2.49 46.41
C THR A 302 -18.28 -2.80 47.85
N ARG A 303 -19.15 -3.36 48.66
CA ARG A 303 -18.84 -3.84 49.99
C ARG A 303 -18.58 -5.34 49.97
N GLU A 304 -17.50 -5.77 50.63
CA GLU A 304 -17.11 -7.19 50.67
C GLU A 304 -17.94 -8.00 51.66
N ASP A 305 -18.47 -7.32 52.68
CA ASP A 305 -19.18 -7.85 53.83
C ASP A 305 -20.71 -7.82 53.69
N ASP A 306 -21.23 -7.18 52.65
CA ASP A 306 -22.65 -7.07 52.38
C ASP A 306 -22.96 -7.23 50.89
N GLU A 307 -23.34 -8.43 50.50
CA GLU A 307 -23.73 -8.75 49.11
C GLU A 307 -25.07 -8.11 48.67
N THR A 308 -25.84 -7.60 49.62
CA THR A 308 -27.13 -6.94 49.38
C THR A 308 -26.97 -5.42 49.21
N PHE A 309 -25.76 -4.91 49.42
CA PHE A 309 -25.45 -3.48 49.28
C PHE A 309 -25.63 -3.04 47.83
N LYS A 310 -26.42 -1.99 47.63
CA LYS A 310 -26.63 -1.34 46.35
C LYS A 310 -26.02 0.05 46.38
N ASN A 311 -25.13 0.31 45.45
CA ASN A 311 -24.56 1.63 45.23
C ASN A 311 -25.46 2.49 44.34
N ALA A 312 -25.13 3.78 44.17
CA ALA A 312 -25.93 4.70 43.35
C ALA A 312 -26.06 4.24 41.89
N VAL A 313 -25.01 3.65 41.30
CA VAL A 313 -25.02 3.14 39.95
C VAL A 313 -25.91 1.91 39.79
N ASP A 314 -25.92 1.02 40.82
CA ASP A 314 -26.85 -0.12 40.84
C ASP A 314 -28.31 0.35 40.78
N MET A 315 -28.66 1.41 41.51
CA MET A 315 -30.01 1.96 41.49
C MET A 315 -30.41 2.54 40.15
N LEU A 316 -29.51 3.25 39.48
CA LEU A 316 -29.74 3.77 38.12
C LEU A 316 -29.99 2.64 37.10
N PHE A 317 -29.17 1.58 37.14
CA PHE A 317 -29.35 0.43 36.29
C PHE A 317 -30.63 -0.38 36.58
N GLU A 318 -31.04 -0.47 37.84
CA GLU A 318 -32.31 -1.11 38.23
C GLU A 318 -33.53 -0.30 37.76
N GLU A 319 -33.45 1.02 37.76
CA GLU A 319 -34.50 1.88 37.20
C GLU A 319 -34.63 1.71 35.70
N LEU A 320 -33.52 1.81 34.98
CA LEU A 320 -33.49 1.58 33.55
C LEU A 320 -33.93 0.16 33.16
N GLU A 321 -33.61 -0.87 33.96
CA GLU A 321 -34.06 -2.24 33.75
C GLU A 321 -35.57 -2.40 33.84
N LYS A 322 -36.22 -1.65 34.73
CA LYS A 322 -37.69 -1.68 34.85
C LYS A 322 -38.37 -1.07 33.64
N GLU A 323 -37.78 -0.02 33.06
CA GLU A 323 -38.31 0.65 31.90
C GLU A 323 -37.96 -0.10 30.61
N GLU A 324 -36.70 -0.49 30.40
CA GLU A 324 -36.18 -1.16 29.25
C GLU A 324 -35.29 -2.39 29.57
N PRO A 325 -35.90 -3.56 29.84
CA PRO A 325 -35.15 -4.77 30.23
C PRO A 325 -34.12 -5.25 29.24
N GLU A 326 -34.30 -4.95 27.95
CA GLU A 326 -33.44 -5.35 26.84
C GLU A 326 -32.45 -4.25 26.44
N HIS A 327 -32.38 -3.16 27.19
CA HIS A 327 -31.46 -2.06 26.92
C HIS A 327 -29.99 -2.56 26.88
N PHE A 328 -29.21 -2.06 25.93
CA PHE A 328 -27.83 -2.51 25.74
C PHE A 328 -26.98 -2.42 27.01
N ALA A 329 -27.03 -1.26 27.70
CA ALA A 329 -26.26 -1.03 28.91
C ALA A 329 -26.67 -1.97 30.07
N VAL A 330 -27.96 -2.20 30.25
CA VAL A 330 -28.51 -3.14 31.22
C VAL A 330 -27.99 -4.55 30.96
N ARG A 331 -28.04 -5.02 29.73
CA ARG A 331 -27.54 -6.36 29.38
C ARG A 331 -26.04 -6.54 29.70
N GLN A 332 -25.22 -5.50 29.48
CA GLN A 332 -23.79 -5.56 29.82
C GLN A 332 -23.58 -5.51 31.32
N TYR A 333 -24.34 -4.65 32.03
CA TYR A 333 -24.24 -4.51 33.48
C TYR A 333 -24.63 -5.80 34.21
N LYS A 334 -25.72 -6.44 33.82
CA LYS A 334 -26.12 -7.75 34.33
C LYS A 334 -25.01 -8.80 34.24
N LYS A 335 -24.32 -8.85 33.11
CA LYS A 335 -23.20 -9.78 32.92
C LYS A 335 -22.02 -9.45 33.83
N TYR A 336 -21.73 -8.16 34.03
CA TYR A 336 -20.70 -7.71 34.95
C TYR A 336 -21.07 -8.08 36.39
N LYS A 337 -22.32 -7.89 36.83
CA LYS A 337 -22.81 -8.20 38.17
C LYS A 337 -22.81 -9.69 38.53
N LEU A 338 -22.57 -10.59 37.55
CA LEU A 338 -22.28 -12.01 37.87
C LEU A 338 -20.95 -12.17 38.63
N ALA A 339 -20.07 -11.19 38.58
CA ALA A 339 -18.89 -11.14 39.41
C ALA A 339 -19.27 -10.58 40.79
N ALA A 340 -19.14 -11.38 41.84
CA ALA A 340 -19.55 -11.00 43.18
C ALA A 340 -18.36 -10.57 44.08
N GLY A 341 -18.64 -9.77 45.09
CA GLY A 341 -17.75 -9.45 46.20
C GLY A 341 -16.36 -8.97 45.83
N LYS A 342 -15.32 -9.69 46.25
CA LYS A 342 -13.91 -9.34 45.98
C LYS A 342 -13.55 -9.24 44.50
N THR A 343 -14.21 -10.04 43.65
CA THR A 343 -13.97 -10.02 42.22
C THR A 343 -14.46 -8.70 41.59
N ALA A 344 -15.66 -8.24 41.95
CA ALA A 344 -16.21 -6.99 41.47
C ALA A 344 -15.35 -5.79 41.90
N LYS A 345 -14.89 -5.78 43.16
CA LYS A 345 -13.98 -4.75 43.67
C LYS A 345 -12.65 -4.71 42.90
N SER A 346 -12.06 -5.88 42.60
CA SER A 346 -10.82 -5.94 41.84
C SER A 346 -11.00 -5.44 40.39
N ILE A 347 -12.15 -5.70 39.77
CA ILE A 347 -12.48 -5.18 38.42
C ILE A 347 -12.59 -3.65 38.46
N LEU A 348 -13.29 -3.08 39.48
CA LEU A 348 -13.42 -1.63 39.64
C LEU A 348 -12.07 -0.94 39.83
N ILE A 349 -11.21 -1.51 40.70
CA ILE A 349 -9.85 -0.99 40.89
C ILE A 349 -9.06 -0.99 39.60
N SER A 350 -9.16 -2.06 38.80
CA SER A 350 -8.47 -2.17 37.50
C SER A 350 -9.01 -1.15 36.51
N CYS A 351 -10.33 -0.98 36.44
CA CYS A 351 -10.95 0.06 35.59
C CYS A 351 -10.50 1.47 36.01
N GLY A 352 -10.53 1.80 37.31
CA GLY A 352 -10.05 3.08 37.81
C GLY A 352 -8.58 3.32 37.45
N ALA A 353 -7.72 2.31 37.63
CA ALA A 353 -6.30 2.41 37.31
C ALA A 353 -6.04 2.68 35.81
N ARG A 354 -6.83 2.11 34.91
CA ARG A 354 -6.73 2.40 33.49
C ARG A 354 -7.14 3.83 33.14
N LEU A 355 -8.06 4.41 33.86
CA LEU A 355 -8.52 5.78 33.62
C LEU A 355 -7.76 6.82 34.47
N ALA A 356 -6.77 6.43 35.28
CA ALA A 356 -5.98 7.34 36.10
C ALA A 356 -5.41 8.56 35.32
N PRO A 357 -5.00 8.48 34.07
CA PRO A 357 -4.60 9.67 33.31
C PRO A 357 -5.69 10.75 33.21
N PHE A 358 -6.96 10.37 33.24
CA PHE A 358 -8.09 11.31 33.20
C PHE A 358 -8.40 11.99 34.52
N ASP A 359 -7.68 11.66 35.59
CA ASP A 359 -7.71 12.42 36.87
C ASP A 359 -6.99 13.78 36.75
N ILE A 360 -6.18 13.97 35.70
CA ILE A 360 -5.54 15.26 35.43
C ILE A 360 -6.62 16.26 35.02
N ALA A 361 -6.76 17.35 35.79
CA ALA A 361 -7.81 18.32 35.61
C ALA A 361 -7.82 18.95 34.19
N GLU A 362 -6.64 19.28 33.66
CA GLU A 362 -6.49 19.88 32.35
C GLU A 362 -6.87 18.89 31.22
N LEU A 363 -6.64 17.58 31.43
CA LEU A 363 -7.05 16.56 30.45
C LEU A 363 -8.58 16.37 30.48
N ARG A 364 -9.20 16.36 31.66
CA ARG A 364 -10.67 16.33 31.76
C ARG A 364 -11.31 17.52 31.09
N GLU A 365 -10.73 18.72 31.24
CA GLU A 365 -11.22 19.94 30.61
C GLU A 365 -11.23 19.81 29.08
N ILE A 366 -10.12 19.42 28.46
CA ILE A 366 -10.07 19.29 26.99
C ILE A 366 -10.91 18.14 26.43
N MET A 367 -11.36 17.20 27.27
CA MET A 367 -12.21 16.08 26.88
C MET A 367 -13.68 16.25 27.29
N SER A 368 -14.06 17.42 27.75
CA SER A 368 -15.43 17.71 28.18
C SER A 368 -16.43 17.86 27.02
N TYR A 369 -16.00 18.47 25.93
CA TYR A 369 -16.80 18.61 24.70
C TYR A 369 -15.91 18.50 23.45
N ASP A 370 -16.48 18.54 22.24
CA ASP A 370 -15.72 18.37 20.99
C ASP A 370 -15.65 19.64 20.15
N GLU A 371 -14.44 20.00 19.71
CA GLU A 371 -14.15 21.05 18.72
C GLU A 371 -13.44 20.46 17.49
N MET A 372 -13.04 19.19 17.59
CA MET A 372 -12.20 18.57 16.59
C MET A 372 -12.96 18.19 15.31
N GLU A 373 -14.26 17.86 15.40
CA GLU A 373 -15.11 17.44 14.27
C GLU A 373 -14.33 16.48 13.34
N LEU A 374 -13.77 15.39 13.89
CA LEU A 374 -12.90 14.47 13.14
C LEU A 374 -13.64 13.71 12.04
N ASP A 375 -14.94 13.55 12.18
CA ASP A 375 -15.84 12.98 11.18
C ASP A 375 -15.93 13.82 9.91
N MET A 376 -15.69 15.13 10.01
CA MET A 376 -15.68 16.06 8.89
C MET A 376 -14.33 16.13 8.18
N VAL A 377 -13.31 15.42 8.66
CA VAL A 377 -12.00 15.38 8.01
C VAL A 377 -12.10 14.60 6.70
N GLY A 378 -11.92 15.29 5.59
CA GLY A 378 -12.11 14.73 4.24
C GLY A 378 -13.27 15.37 3.48
N ASP A 379 -14.37 15.68 4.12
CA ASP A 379 -15.48 16.43 3.55
C ASP A 379 -15.16 17.93 3.50
N GLN A 380 -14.45 18.41 4.49
CA GLN A 380 -13.92 19.77 4.54
C GLN A 380 -12.38 19.73 4.51
N ARG A 381 -11.77 20.75 3.89
CA ARG A 381 -10.30 20.90 3.90
C ARG A 381 -9.83 21.18 5.31
N THR A 382 -9.31 20.16 5.96
CA THR A 382 -8.87 20.21 7.35
C THR A 382 -7.37 19.92 7.44
N ALA A 383 -6.69 20.68 8.27
CA ALA A 383 -5.31 20.42 8.65
C ALA A 383 -5.26 20.18 10.17
N LEU A 384 -5.22 18.92 10.55
CA LEU A 384 -5.14 18.48 11.94
C LEU A 384 -3.67 18.35 12.35
N PHE A 385 -3.28 19.06 13.39
CA PHE A 385 -1.96 18.98 14.01
C PHE A 385 -2.06 18.28 15.37
N ILE A 386 -1.28 17.22 15.52
CA ILE A 386 -1.21 16.45 16.78
C ILE A 386 0.18 16.66 17.37
N THR A 387 0.23 17.43 18.47
CA THR A 387 1.46 17.73 19.19
C THR A 387 1.55 16.81 20.41
N VAL A 388 2.41 15.81 20.32
CA VAL A 388 2.65 14.80 21.35
C VAL A 388 4.14 14.70 21.64
N SER A 389 4.51 14.32 22.87
CA SER A 389 5.93 14.13 23.23
C SER A 389 6.56 12.99 22.44
N TYR A 390 7.85 13.13 22.10
CA TYR A 390 8.66 12.06 21.49
C TYR A 390 8.88 10.85 22.43
N THR A 391 8.72 11.04 23.72
CA THR A 391 8.93 10.00 24.73
C THR A 391 7.74 9.06 24.90
N HIS A 392 6.65 9.37 24.22
CA HIS A 392 5.42 8.58 24.19
C HIS A 392 4.97 8.40 22.74
#